data_dfa92492847789e0aea5830be5444bf3
#
_entry.id   dfa92492847789e0aea5830be5444bf3
#
_cell.length_a   1.000
_cell.length_b   1.000
_cell.length_c   1.000
_cell.angle_alpha   90.00
_cell.angle_beta   90.00
_cell.angle_gamma   90.00
#
_symmetry.space_group_name_H-M   'P 1'
#
loop_
_entity.id
_entity.type
_entity.pdbx_description
1 polymer ?
#
loop_
_entity_poly.entity_id
_entity_poly.type
_entity_poly.pdbx_seq_one_letter_code
_entity_poly.pdbx_strand_id
1 'polypeptide(L)'
;HLYNRYEKNVLGVITDARFPREGIVDSMAGIKLMNEIRKRDPFMPLILQSSEVDNERYARRYEASFVDKNSKKMNVDLRDIVSEHFGFGDFIFRNPNTFEEVARVRNLKELQNIIFSIPKESLLYHISHNHVSRWLYSRAMFPPAEFLKQISWDEFQDIDAHRQIIFEAIVKYRKMKNQGVVAIFQRDRFDRYSNFARIGEGSLGGKGRGLAFIDNMVKRHVEFDEFENASVAIPKTVVLCTDIFDEFMDTNGLYQVALS
;
A
#
# COMPACT_ATOMS: atom_id res chain seq x y z
N HIS A 1 8.51 21.72 15.77
CA HIS A 1 9.15 22.27 14.55
C HIS A 1 9.30 21.20 13.46
N LEU A 2 9.91 20.03 13.78
CA LEU A 2 10.07 18.91 12.83
C LEU A 2 8.73 18.37 12.33
N TYR A 3 7.76 18.14 13.23
CA TYR A 3 6.43 17.70 12.84
C TYR A 3 5.81 18.62 11.80
N ASN A 4 5.81 19.93 12.00
CA ASN A 4 5.27 20.91 11.06
C ASN A 4 5.93 20.86 9.67
N ARG A 5 7.23 20.53 9.63
CA ARG A 5 8.00 20.45 8.38
C ARG A 5 7.65 19.19 7.57
N TYR A 6 7.36 18.10 8.26
CA TYR A 6 7.18 16.78 7.65
C TYR A 6 5.77 16.20 7.82
N GLU A 7 4.81 17.01 8.27
CA GLU A 7 3.45 16.61 8.65
C GLU A 7 2.78 15.67 7.64
N LYS A 8 2.96 15.95 6.34
CA LYS A 8 2.38 15.13 5.26
C LYS A 8 2.97 13.71 5.16
N ASN A 9 4.20 13.52 5.64
CA ASN A 9 4.95 12.27 5.48
C ASN A 9 5.13 11.53 6.82
N VAL A 10 4.56 12.02 7.92
CA VAL A 10 4.66 11.38 9.24
C VAL A 10 3.67 10.22 9.31
N LEU A 11 4.17 9.01 9.56
CA LEU A 11 3.37 7.80 9.76
C LEU A 11 2.85 7.68 11.19
N GLY A 12 3.59 8.23 12.14
CA GLY A 12 3.26 8.23 13.55
C GLY A 12 4.34 8.94 14.35
N VAL A 13 4.08 9.20 15.62
CA VAL A 13 5.00 9.92 16.50
C VAL A 13 5.26 9.11 17.76
N ILE A 14 6.54 8.89 18.05
CA ILE A 14 7.01 8.29 19.30
C ILE A 14 7.62 9.42 20.13
N THR A 15 7.14 9.60 21.34
CA THR A 15 7.64 10.65 22.22
C THR A 15 7.89 10.15 23.64
N ASP A 16 8.92 10.67 24.25
CA ASP A 16 9.08 10.56 25.70
C ASP A 16 8.07 11.46 26.41
N ALA A 17 7.63 11.08 27.61
CA ALA A 17 6.82 11.96 28.46
C ALA A 17 7.60 13.23 28.84
N ARG A 18 8.88 13.07 29.13
CA ARG A 18 9.78 14.10 29.67
C ARG A 18 10.96 14.36 28.73
N PHE A 19 11.11 15.60 28.26
CA PHE A 19 12.31 16.05 27.54
C PHE A 19 12.52 17.58 27.67
N PRO A 20 13.73 18.09 27.38
CA PRO A 20 14.00 19.52 27.46
C PRO A 20 13.22 20.34 26.45
N ARG A 21 12.61 21.44 26.92
CA ARG A 21 12.07 22.51 26.09
C ARG A 21 12.77 23.81 26.46
N GLU A 22 13.36 24.47 25.47
CA GLU A 22 14.09 25.73 25.67
C GLU A 22 15.17 25.64 26.76
N GLY A 23 15.84 24.48 26.83
CA GLY A 23 16.89 24.21 27.79
C GLY A 23 16.42 23.78 29.19
N ILE A 24 15.13 23.80 29.49
CA ILE A 24 14.55 23.37 30.76
C ILE A 24 13.83 22.03 30.59
N VAL A 25 14.08 21.08 31.49
CA VAL A 25 13.41 19.79 31.47
C VAL A 25 11.94 19.96 31.86
N ASP A 26 11.05 19.63 30.90
CA ASP A 26 9.58 19.65 31.09
C ASP A 26 9.10 18.22 31.22
N SER A 27 8.56 17.85 32.40
CA SER A 27 8.01 16.51 32.67
C SER A 27 6.78 16.18 31.87
N MET A 28 6.09 17.17 31.29
CA MET A 28 4.87 17.04 30.51
C MET A 28 5.08 17.34 29.01
N ALA A 29 6.33 17.45 28.57
CA ALA A 29 6.66 17.86 27.19
C ALA A 29 6.02 16.97 26.14
N GLY A 30 6.08 15.64 26.29
CA GLY A 30 5.47 14.67 25.38
C GLY A 30 3.96 14.73 25.38
N ILE A 31 3.36 14.92 26.54
CA ILE A 31 1.91 15.05 26.68
C ILE A 31 1.40 16.32 25.96
N LYS A 32 2.10 17.43 26.14
CA LYS A 32 1.81 18.68 25.42
C LYS A 32 1.96 18.50 23.90
N LEU A 33 3.01 17.79 23.47
CA LEU A 33 3.23 17.49 22.06
C LEU A 33 2.10 16.63 21.49
N MET A 34 1.69 15.57 22.16
CA MET A 34 0.57 14.71 21.73
C MET A 34 -0.72 15.52 21.62
N ASN A 35 -1.01 16.42 22.58
CA ASN A 35 -2.18 17.29 22.52
C ASN A 35 -2.19 18.19 21.26
N GLU A 36 -1.03 18.79 20.93
CA GLU A 36 -0.92 19.65 19.74
C GLU A 36 -1.04 18.86 18.42
N ILE A 37 -0.50 17.64 18.37
CA ILE A 37 -0.63 16.78 17.20
C ILE A 37 -2.08 16.34 17.05
N ARG A 38 -2.76 15.92 18.13
CA ARG A 38 -4.13 15.43 18.11
C ARG A 38 -5.14 16.48 17.64
N LYS A 39 -4.88 17.77 17.90
CA LYS A 39 -5.68 18.88 17.38
C LYS A 39 -5.61 19.04 15.86
N ARG A 40 -4.49 18.63 15.24
CA ARG A 40 -4.23 18.78 13.80
C ARG A 40 -4.59 17.50 13.02
N ASP A 41 -4.22 16.37 13.56
CA ASP A 41 -4.51 15.04 12.99
C ASP A 41 -5.09 14.16 14.11
N PRO A 42 -6.44 14.05 14.18
CA PRO A 42 -7.12 13.25 15.19
C PRO A 42 -6.74 11.78 15.16
N PHE A 43 -6.29 11.27 14.02
CA PHE A 43 -6.01 9.85 13.82
C PHE A 43 -4.51 9.52 13.73
N MET A 44 -3.63 10.49 13.98
CA MET A 44 -2.17 10.24 13.99
C MET A 44 -1.81 9.17 15.04
N PRO A 45 -1.13 8.08 14.68
CA PRO A 45 -0.61 7.13 15.66
C PRO A 45 0.39 7.80 16.59
N LEU A 46 0.14 7.69 17.88
CA LEU A 46 1.00 8.24 18.92
C LEU A 46 1.46 7.13 19.85
N ILE A 47 2.73 7.15 20.22
CA ILE A 47 3.33 6.29 21.25
C ILE A 47 3.95 7.18 22.30
N LEU A 48 3.50 7.03 23.55
CA LEU A 48 4.11 7.66 24.70
C LEU A 48 5.04 6.68 25.40
N GLN A 49 6.31 7.02 25.49
CA GLN A 49 7.29 6.26 26.27
C GLN A 49 7.54 6.93 27.63
N SER A 50 7.54 6.15 28.70
CA SER A 50 7.87 6.67 30.02
C SER A 50 8.44 5.57 30.93
N SER A 51 9.30 5.98 31.87
CA SER A 51 9.70 5.14 33.02
C SER A 51 8.67 5.21 34.17
N GLU A 52 7.77 6.17 34.11
CA GLU A 52 6.70 6.38 35.10
C GLU A 52 5.41 5.77 34.54
N VAL A 53 4.96 4.64 35.11
CA VAL A 53 3.77 3.90 34.64
C VAL A 53 2.51 4.75 34.75
N ASP A 54 2.43 5.66 35.73
CA ASP A 54 1.29 6.58 35.89
C ASP A 54 1.02 7.46 34.65
N ASN A 55 2.00 7.63 33.78
CA ASN A 55 1.85 8.36 32.52
C ASN A 55 0.98 7.61 31.49
N GLU A 56 0.70 6.32 31.68
CA GLU A 56 -0.24 5.57 30.85
C GLU A 56 -1.63 6.23 30.77
N ARG A 57 -2.08 6.87 31.85
CA ARG A 57 -3.35 7.63 31.87
C ARG A 57 -3.40 8.73 30.81
N TYR A 58 -2.27 9.34 30.49
CA TYR A 58 -2.18 10.36 29.44
C TYR A 58 -2.19 9.71 28.04
N ALA A 59 -1.53 8.57 27.88
CA ALA A 59 -1.64 7.82 26.63
C ALA A 59 -3.09 7.45 26.33
N ARG A 60 -3.82 6.89 27.29
CA ARG A 60 -5.25 6.59 27.18
C ARG A 60 -6.11 7.81 26.82
N ARG A 61 -5.84 8.96 27.47
CA ARG A 61 -6.57 10.21 27.21
C ARG A 61 -6.45 10.70 25.76
N TYR A 62 -5.28 10.49 25.14
CA TYR A 62 -5.00 10.93 23.79
C TYR A 62 -5.05 9.77 22.77
N GLU A 63 -5.65 8.64 23.13
CA GLU A 63 -5.73 7.45 22.29
C GLU A 63 -4.37 7.06 21.71
N ALA A 64 -3.33 7.16 22.54
CA ALA A 64 -1.96 6.79 22.22
C ALA A 64 -1.62 5.44 22.84
N SER A 65 -0.71 4.69 22.21
CA SER A 65 -0.12 3.52 22.83
C SER A 65 0.88 3.93 23.91
N PHE A 66 0.97 3.13 24.97
CA PHE A 66 1.94 3.36 26.05
C PHE A 66 3.04 2.30 26.02
N VAL A 67 4.28 2.72 26.21
CA VAL A 67 5.45 1.83 26.32
C VAL A 67 6.20 2.15 27.60
N ASP A 68 6.25 1.19 28.53
CA ASP A 68 7.05 1.28 29.74
C ASP A 68 8.54 1.04 29.41
N LYS A 69 9.38 2.06 29.65
CA LYS A 69 10.83 1.98 29.43
C LYS A 69 11.54 0.99 30.34
N ASN A 70 10.95 0.65 31.48
CA ASN A 70 11.50 -0.31 32.42
C ASN A 70 11.10 -1.76 32.09
N SER A 71 10.21 -1.96 31.13
CA SER A 71 9.78 -3.29 30.72
C SER A 71 10.91 -4.05 30.00
N LYS A 72 11.17 -5.28 30.42
CA LYS A 72 12.10 -6.18 29.70
C LYS A 72 11.66 -6.49 28.27
N LYS A 73 10.39 -6.26 27.95
CA LYS A 73 9.77 -6.48 26.64
C LYS A 73 9.63 -5.19 25.82
N MET A 74 10.15 -4.04 26.28
CA MET A 74 9.99 -2.73 25.66
C MET A 74 10.17 -2.76 24.13
N ASN A 75 11.26 -3.38 23.66
CA ASN A 75 11.55 -3.45 22.21
C ASN A 75 10.56 -4.32 21.44
N VAL A 76 10.03 -5.37 22.06
CA VAL A 76 9.00 -6.23 21.45
C VAL A 76 7.69 -5.48 21.37
N ASP A 77 7.26 -4.87 22.47
CA ASP A 77 6.04 -4.09 22.56
C ASP A 77 6.05 -2.92 21.56
N LEU A 78 7.19 -2.20 21.49
CA LEU A 78 7.37 -1.10 20.56
C LEU A 78 7.29 -1.57 19.10
N ARG A 79 7.97 -2.68 18.76
CA ARG A 79 7.92 -3.26 17.41
C ARG A 79 6.50 -3.66 17.02
N ASP A 80 5.78 -4.31 17.92
CA ASP A 80 4.43 -4.81 17.66
C ASP A 80 3.46 -3.65 17.49
N ILE A 81 3.54 -2.62 18.33
CA ILE A 81 2.76 -1.38 18.21
C ILE A 81 3.05 -0.66 16.88
N VAL A 82 4.34 -0.50 16.53
CA VAL A 82 4.74 0.15 15.27
C VAL A 82 4.25 -0.66 14.06
N SER A 83 4.36 -1.98 14.11
CA SER A 83 3.89 -2.84 13.01
C SER A 83 2.38 -2.70 12.81
N GLU A 84 1.60 -2.67 13.88
CA GLU A 84 0.14 -2.60 13.82
C GLU A 84 -0.36 -1.18 13.51
N HIS A 85 0.08 -0.18 14.26
CA HIS A 85 -0.51 1.16 14.18
C HIS A 85 0.14 2.08 13.14
N PHE A 86 1.43 1.87 12.80
CA PHE A 86 2.09 2.66 11.75
C PHE A 86 1.96 2.04 10.36
N GLY A 87 1.30 0.90 10.24
CA GLY A 87 0.97 0.26 8.97
C GLY A 87 2.08 -0.60 8.36
N PHE A 88 3.14 -0.97 9.10
CA PHE A 88 4.23 -1.81 8.58
C PHE A 88 3.87 -3.29 8.46
N GLY A 89 2.89 -3.77 9.23
CA GLY A 89 2.38 -5.14 9.16
C GLY A 89 1.38 -5.37 8.00
N ASP A 90 0.75 -6.55 7.97
CA ASP A 90 -0.40 -6.82 7.12
C ASP A 90 -1.51 -5.81 7.43
N PHE A 91 -2.32 -5.46 6.43
CA PHE A 91 -3.51 -4.66 6.70
C PHE A 91 -4.64 -5.57 7.16
N ILE A 92 -5.13 -5.31 8.37
CA ILE A 92 -6.19 -6.10 9.00
C ILE A 92 -7.46 -5.26 9.04
N PHE A 93 -8.47 -5.69 8.30
CA PHE A 93 -9.82 -5.15 8.44
C PHE A 93 -10.44 -5.71 9.72
N ARG A 94 -10.93 -4.82 10.58
CA ARG A 94 -11.55 -5.17 11.87
C ARG A 94 -13.00 -4.70 11.93
N ASN A 95 -13.81 -5.43 12.64
CA ASN A 95 -15.13 -4.95 13.04
C ASN A 95 -14.96 -3.79 14.05
N PRO A 96 -15.53 -2.61 13.82
CA PRO A 96 -15.33 -1.45 14.71
C PRO A 96 -15.90 -1.63 16.12
N ASN A 97 -16.85 -2.55 16.32
CA ASN A 97 -17.51 -2.77 17.60
C ASN A 97 -16.85 -3.89 18.43
N THR A 98 -16.41 -4.98 17.77
CA THR A 98 -15.83 -6.15 18.45
C THR A 98 -14.31 -6.20 18.34
N PHE A 99 -13.70 -5.39 17.45
CA PHE A 99 -12.30 -5.41 17.07
C PHE A 99 -11.79 -6.75 16.51
N GLU A 100 -12.69 -7.68 16.23
CA GLU A 100 -12.37 -8.95 15.59
C GLU A 100 -11.88 -8.74 14.16
N GLU A 101 -10.94 -9.58 13.74
CA GLU A 101 -10.45 -9.60 12.38
C GLU A 101 -11.54 -10.08 11.41
N VAL A 102 -11.83 -9.27 10.39
CA VAL A 102 -12.81 -9.58 9.34
C VAL A 102 -12.12 -10.06 8.08
N ALA A 103 -10.99 -9.44 7.75
CA ALA A 103 -10.17 -9.81 6.62
C ALA A 103 -8.73 -9.30 6.80
N ARG A 104 -7.78 -9.91 6.08
CA ARG A 104 -6.37 -9.55 6.10
C ARG A 104 -5.82 -9.49 4.69
N VAL A 105 -5.01 -8.47 4.42
CA VAL A 105 -4.31 -8.32 3.14
C VAL A 105 -2.84 -7.98 3.35
N ARG A 106 -1.98 -8.56 2.52
CA ARG A 106 -0.53 -8.38 2.57
C ARG A 106 -0.02 -7.44 1.49
N ASN A 107 -0.77 -7.29 0.41
CA ASN A 107 -0.38 -6.55 -0.77
C ASN A 107 -1.59 -5.96 -1.52
N LEU A 108 -1.32 -5.10 -2.51
CA LEU A 108 -2.36 -4.43 -3.29
C LEU A 108 -3.23 -5.38 -4.10
N LYS A 109 -2.70 -6.52 -4.58
CA LYS A 109 -3.48 -7.49 -5.35
C LYS A 109 -4.54 -8.14 -4.46
N GLU A 110 -4.17 -8.51 -3.23
CA GLU A 110 -5.10 -9.06 -2.26
C GLU A 110 -6.18 -8.02 -1.89
N LEU A 111 -5.79 -6.77 -1.60
CA LEU A 111 -6.73 -5.69 -1.31
C LEU A 111 -7.70 -5.47 -2.47
N GLN A 112 -7.21 -5.40 -3.69
CA GLN A 112 -8.02 -5.27 -4.89
C GLN A 112 -9.05 -6.40 -5.05
N ASN A 113 -8.66 -7.63 -4.71
CA ASN A 113 -9.54 -8.79 -4.87
C ASN A 113 -10.68 -8.83 -3.86
N ILE A 114 -10.46 -8.31 -2.63
CA ILE A 114 -11.44 -8.43 -1.55
C ILE A 114 -12.22 -7.14 -1.25
N ILE A 115 -11.85 -5.99 -1.83
CA ILE A 115 -12.41 -4.69 -1.45
C ILE A 115 -13.93 -4.63 -1.52
N PHE A 116 -14.53 -5.33 -2.49
CA PHE A 116 -15.99 -5.39 -2.66
C PHE A 116 -16.69 -6.35 -1.68
N SER A 117 -15.94 -7.24 -1.02
CA SER A 117 -16.47 -8.19 -0.03
C SER A 117 -16.29 -7.73 1.42
N ILE A 118 -15.54 -6.65 1.66
CA ILE A 118 -15.34 -6.12 3.01
C ILE A 118 -16.67 -5.58 3.56
N PRO A 119 -17.07 -5.95 4.79
CA PRO A 119 -18.26 -5.40 5.43
C PRO A 119 -18.24 -3.88 5.49
N LYS A 120 -19.39 -3.24 5.28
CA LYS A 120 -19.55 -1.79 5.21
C LYS A 120 -18.95 -1.08 6.43
N GLU A 121 -19.30 -1.55 7.62
CA GLU A 121 -18.88 -0.94 8.88
C GLU A 121 -17.35 -0.97 9.05
N SER A 122 -16.74 -2.10 8.69
CA SER A 122 -15.29 -2.26 8.70
C SER A 122 -14.60 -1.34 7.71
N LEU A 123 -15.10 -1.27 6.48
CA LEU A 123 -14.52 -0.39 5.46
C LEU A 123 -14.60 1.08 5.89
N LEU A 124 -15.78 1.55 6.30
CA LEU A 124 -15.99 2.92 6.75
C LEU A 124 -15.07 3.27 7.93
N TYR A 125 -14.96 2.39 8.92
CA TYR A 125 -14.05 2.58 10.04
C TYR A 125 -12.61 2.82 9.57
N HIS A 126 -12.11 1.96 8.68
CA HIS A 126 -10.71 2.06 8.26
C HIS A 126 -10.41 3.26 7.35
N ILE A 127 -11.34 3.66 6.49
CA ILE A 127 -11.12 4.81 5.59
C ILE A 127 -11.25 6.14 6.35
N SER A 128 -12.24 6.27 7.26
CA SER A 128 -12.43 7.50 8.05
C SER A 128 -11.26 7.77 9.01
N HIS A 129 -10.54 6.73 9.44
CA HIS A 129 -9.34 6.84 10.29
C HIS A 129 -8.02 6.88 9.51
N ASN A 130 -8.06 7.00 8.19
CA ASN A 130 -6.88 7.01 7.31
C ASN A 130 -5.99 5.76 7.40
N HIS A 131 -6.53 4.63 7.87
CA HIS A 131 -5.74 3.41 8.03
C HIS A 131 -5.23 2.87 6.71
N VAL A 132 -6.05 2.89 5.64
CA VAL A 132 -5.67 2.40 4.31
C VAL A 132 -4.55 3.27 3.72
N SER A 133 -4.70 4.60 3.75
CA SER A 133 -3.68 5.52 3.24
C SER A 133 -2.37 5.39 4.02
N ARG A 134 -2.41 5.24 5.35
CA ARG A 134 -1.22 5.02 6.18
C ARG A 134 -0.50 3.72 5.82
N TRP A 135 -1.24 2.62 5.62
CA TRP A 135 -0.68 1.35 5.18
C TRP A 135 0.01 1.44 3.81
N LEU A 136 -0.52 2.25 2.91
CA LEU A 136 0.11 2.54 1.62
C LEU A 136 1.37 3.40 1.77
N TYR A 137 1.33 4.42 2.64
CA TYR A 137 2.51 5.25 2.95
C TYR A 137 3.67 4.44 3.52
N SER A 138 3.39 3.52 4.45
CA SER A 138 4.43 2.66 5.07
C SER A 138 5.17 1.79 4.05
N ARG A 139 4.58 1.58 2.88
CA ARG A 139 5.12 0.82 1.74
C ARG A 139 5.67 1.70 0.63
N ALA A 140 5.87 3.00 0.88
CA ALA A 140 6.30 3.99 -0.11
C ALA A 140 5.40 4.06 -1.36
N MET A 141 4.12 3.72 -1.22
CA MET A 141 3.11 3.83 -2.27
C MET A 141 2.42 5.20 -2.19
N PHE A 142 3.22 6.26 -2.34
CA PHE A 142 2.80 7.64 -2.07
C PHE A 142 1.60 8.11 -2.92
N PRO A 143 1.56 7.92 -4.27
CA PRO A 143 0.46 8.45 -5.07
C PRO A 143 -0.93 7.98 -4.65
N PRO A 144 -1.22 6.67 -4.49
CA PRO A 144 -2.52 6.23 -4.00
C PRO A 144 -2.76 6.59 -2.53
N ALA A 145 -1.71 6.63 -1.69
CA ALA A 145 -1.83 7.02 -0.30
C ALA A 145 -2.27 8.48 -0.14
N GLU A 146 -1.63 9.39 -0.87
CA GLU A 146 -1.98 10.83 -0.88
C GLU A 146 -3.38 11.05 -1.43
N PHE A 147 -3.71 10.38 -2.54
CA PHE A 147 -5.05 10.48 -3.13
C PHE A 147 -6.13 10.06 -2.13
N LEU A 148 -6.01 8.88 -1.52
CA LEU A 148 -7.01 8.38 -0.56
C LEU A 148 -7.08 9.23 0.73
N LYS A 149 -5.96 9.81 1.17
CA LYS A 149 -5.93 10.68 2.36
C LYS A 149 -6.69 11.99 2.14
N GLN A 150 -6.78 12.48 0.90
CA GLN A 150 -7.42 13.76 0.58
C GLN A 150 -8.94 13.63 0.36
N ILE A 151 -9.47 12.42 0.29
CA ILE A 151 -10.89 12.20 0.01
C ILE A 151 -11.72 12.53 1.25
N SER A 152 -12.72 13.38 1.07
CA SER A 152 -13.78 13.63 2.04
C SER A 152 -14.80 12.48 1.96
N TRP A 153 -14.56 11.42 2.70
CA TRP A 153 -15.39 10.21 2.62
C TRP A 153 -16.86 10.42 2.94
N ASP A 154 -17.18 11.44 3.76
CA ASP A 154 -18.54 11.78 4.16
C ASP A 154 -19.39 12.37 3.01
N GLU A 155 -18.76 12.80 1.90
CA GLU A 155 -19.45 13.28 0.71
C GLU A 155 -20.13 12.15 -0.09
N PHE A 156 -19.74 10.92 0.14
CA PHE A 156 -20.26 9.76 -0.55
C PHE A 156 -21.22 8.98 0.34
N GLN A 157 -22.48 8.88 -0.06
CA GLN A 157 -23.49 8.12 0.70
C GLN A 157 -23.46 6.62 0.41
N ASP A 158 -22.98 6.24 -0.78
CA ASP A 158 -22.95 4.85 -1.23
C ASP A 158 -21.61 4.19 -0.90
N ILE A 159 -21.67 3.05 -0.20
CA ILE A 159 -20.48 2.26 0.13
C ILE A 159 -19.78 1.71 -1.12
N ASP A 160 -20.52 1.43 -2.19
CA ASP A 160 -19.92 0.92 -3.41
C ASP A 160 -19.12 2.01 -4.15
N ALA A 161 -19.50 3.28 -4.00
CA ALA A 161 -18.67 4.39 -4.46
C ALA A 161 -17.32 4.43 -3.71
N HIS A 162 -17.32 4.23 -2.39
CA HIS A 162 -16.07 4.15 -1.61
C HIS A 162 -15.17 2.98 -2.07
N ARG A 163 -15.77 1.81 -2.29
CA ARG A 163 -15.06 0.63 -2.80
C ARG A 163 -14.46 0.89 -4.18
N GLN A 164 -15.23 1.49 -5.06
CA GLN A 164 -14.82 1.80 -6.41
C GLN A 164 -13.63 2.78 -6.45
N ILE A 165 -13.68 3.84 -5.66
CA ILE A 165 -12.59 4.83 -5.55
C ILE A 165 -11.29 4.15 -5.10
N ILE A 166 -11.34 3.32 -4.06
CA ILE A 166 -10.17 2.60 -3.57
C ILE A 166 -9.65 1.62 -4.63
N PHE A 167 -10.55 0.86 -5.24
CA PHE A 167 -10.23 -0.09 -6.30
C PHE A 167 -9.53 0.59 -7.47
N GLU A 168 -10.05 1.69 -7.97
CA GLU A 168 -9.49 2.44 -9.10
C GLU A 168 -8.12 3.03 -8.77
N ALA A 169 -7.94 3.61 -7.58
CA ALA A 169 -6.66 4.11 -7.12
C ALA A 169 -5.59 3.01 -7.10
N ILE A 170 -5.94 1.82 -6.58
CA ILE A 170 -5.05 0.67 -6.52
C ILE A 170 -4.72 0.16 -7.93
N VAL A 171 -5.73 -0.02 -8.78
CA VAL A 171 -5.55 -0.51 -10.15
C VAL A 171 -4.68 0.44 -10.97
N LYS A 172 -4.95 1.75 -10.88
CA LYS A 172 -4.16 2.79 -11.56
C LYS A 172 -2.69 2.73 -11.12
N TYR A 173 -2.44 2.65 -9.82
CA TYR A 173 -1.08 2.56 -9.30
C TYR A 173 -0.37 1.28 -9.73
N ARG A 174 -1.04 0.13 -9.66
CA ARG A 174 -0.47 -1.16 -10.10
C ARG A 174 -0.17 -1.17 -11.59
N LYS A 175 -1.06 -0.62 -12.44
CA LYS A 175 -0.80 -0.45 -13.87
C LYS A 175 0.43 0.42 -14.11
N MET A 176 0.55 1.54 -13.39
CA MET A 176 1.71 2.43 -13.48
C MET A 176 3.02 1.73 -13.07
N LYS A 177 3.02 0.97 -11.98
CA LYS A 177 4.20 0.22 -11.50
C LYS A 177 4.60 -0.93 -12.41
N ASN A 178 3.65 -1.54 -13.10
CA ASN A 178 3.90 -2.63 -14.05
C ASN A 178 4.29 -2.13 -15.46
N GLN A 179 4.46 -0.82 -15.65
CA GLN A 179 4.91 -0.28 -16.93
C GLN A 179 6.32 -0.79 -17.26
N GLY A 180 6.45 -1.42 -18.43
CA GLY A 180 7.72 -1.94 -18.91
C GLY A 180 8.20 -3.23 -18.25
N VAL A 181 7.44 -3.80 -17.33
CA VAL A 181 7.77 -5.09 -16.71
C VAL A 181 7.13 -6.23 -17.51
N VAL A 182 7.97 -7.11 -18.05
CA VAL A 182 7.51 -8.36 -18.66
C VAL A 182 7.45 -9.44 -17.57
N ALA A 183 6.29 -9.65 -17.02
CA ALA A 183 6.09 -10.63 -15.95
C ALA A 183 6.20 -12.08 -16.49
N ILE A 184 6.71 -13.02 -15.69
CA ILE A 184 6.63 -14.43 -16.00
C ILE A 184 5.16 -14.86 -15.85
N PHE A 185 4.60 -15.50 -16.88
CA PHE A 185 3.24 -16.02 -16.85
C PHE A 185 3.16 -17.23 -15.91
N GLN A 186 2.34 -17.12 -14.89
CA GLN A 186 1.98 -18.22 -14.00
C GLN A 186 0.45 -18.29 -13.94
N ARG A 187 -0.13 -19.43 -14.31
CA ARG A 187 -1.57 -19.59 -14.46
C ARG A 187 -2.36 -19.26 -13.18
N ASP A 188 -1.84 -19.69 -12.03
CA ASP A 188 -2.42 -19.49 -10.70
C ASP A 188 -2.18 -18.07 -10.15
N ARG A 189 -1.17 -17.36 -10.67
CA ARG A 189 -0.76 -16.02 -10.24
C ARG A 189 -0.94 -14.95 -11.32
N PHE A 190 -1.62 -15.29 -12.42
CA PHE A 190 -1.82 -14.35 -13.51
C PHE A 190 -2.64 -13.14 -13.04
N ASP A 191 -2.08 -11.97 -13.23
CA ASP A 191 -2.75 -10.71 -12.95
C ASP A 191 -3.53 -10.26 -14.20
N ARG A 192 -4.89 -10.25 -14.09
CA ARG A 192 -5.75 -9.82 -15.20
C ARG A 192 -5.48 -8.38 -15.67
N TYR A 193 -4.80 -7.57 -14.88
CA TYR A 193 -4.42 -6.20 -15.21
C TYR A 193 -2.99 -6.08 -15.77
N SER A 194 -2.25 -7.18 -15.86
CA SER A 194 -1.00 -7.26 -16.63
C SER A 194 -1.34 -7.45 -18.10
N ASN A 195 -0.84 -6.57 -18.95
CA ASN A 195 -1.08 -6.65 -20.39
C ASN A 195 0.01 -7.45 -21.13
N PHE A 196 1.16 -7.69 -20.49
CA PHE A 196 2.29 -8.33 -21.12
C PHE A 196 2.93 -9.37 -20.19
N ALA A 197 3.06 -10.61 -20.66
CA ALA A 197 3.72 -11.67 -19.92
C ALA A 197 4.58 -12.54 -20.83
N ARG A 198 5.52 -13.30 -20.27
CA ARG A 198 6.33 -14.29 -20.99
C ARG A 198 6.20 -15.68 -20.37
N ILE A 199 6.32 -16.69 -21.21
CA ILE A 199 6.52 -18.09 -20.81
C ILE A 199 7.91 -18.48 -21.25
N GLY A 200 8.71 -19.06 -20.34
CA GLY A 200 10.11 -19.39 -20.51
C GLY A 200 11.05 -18.32 -19.98
N GLU A 201 12.32 -18.65 -19.98
CA GLU A 201 13.41 -17.79 -19.48
C GLU A 201 14.36 -17.30 -20.59
N GLY A 202 14.20 -17.82 -21.80
CA GLY A 202 14.95 -17.43 -22.96
C GLY A 202 14.66 -16.03 -23.47
N SER A 203 15.10 -15.72 -24.68
CA SER A 203 14.88 -14.42 -25.32
C SER A 203 13.41 -14.26 -25.73
N LEU A 204 12.89 -13.03 -25.58
CA LEU A 204 11.55 -12.63 -26.09
C LEU A 204 11.50 -12.54 -27.63
N GLY A 205 12.65 -12.60 -28.30
CA GLY A 205 12.73 -12.31 -29.72
C GLY A 205 12.48 -10.83 -30.08
N GLY A 206 12.67 -10.47 -31.34
CA GLY A 206 12.54 -9.09 -31.82
C GLY A 206 11.12 -8.55 -31.71
N LYS A 207 10.12 -9.34 -32.10
CA LYS A 207 8.69 -8.95 -32.07
C LYS A 207 8.21 -8.75 -30.62
N GLY A 208 8.54 -9.66 -29.71
CA GLY A 208 8.18 -9.55 -28.30
C GLY A 208 8.80 -8.31 -27.63
N ARG A 209 10.08 -8.03 -27.88
CA ARG A 209 10.74 -6.82 -27.40
C ARG A 209 10.12 -5.54 -27.97
N GLY A 210 9.80 -5.53 -29.28
CA GLY A 210 9.17 -4.39 -29.93
C GLY A 210 7.80 -4.09 -29.33
N LEU A 211 6.94 -5.11 -29.12
CA LEU A 211 5.64 -4.94 -28.49
C LEU A 211 5.74 -4.46 -27.04
N ALA A 212 6.68 -5.00 -26.25
CA ALA A 212 6.91 -4.54 -24.88
C ALA A 212 7.37 -3.07 -24.83
N PHE A 213 8.22 -2.67 -25.79
CA PHE A 213 8.65 -1.27 -25.93
C PHE A 213 7.47 -0.35 -26.28
N ILE A 214 6.64 -0.74 -27.25
CA ILE A 214 5.46 0.04 -27.66
C ILE A 214 4.45 0.12 -26.51
N ASP A 215 4.20 -0.97 -25.76
CA ASP A 215 3.33 -0.95 -24.57
C ASP A 215 3.79 0.08 -23.54
N ASN A 216 5.09 0.10 -23.27
CA ASN A 216 5.69 1.08 -22.36
C ASN A 216 5.58 2.51 -22.90
N MET A 217 5.80 2.70 -24.20
CA MET A 217 5.71 4.02 -24.84
C MET A 217 4.27 4.55 -24.80
N VAL A 218 3.28 3.74 -25.19
CA VAL A 218 1.85 4.13 -25.16
C VAL A 218 1.43 4.51 -23.74
N LYS A 219 1.84 3.75 -22.72
CA LYS A 219 1.48 4.03 -21.32
C LYS A 219 2.15 5.26 -20.73
N ARG A 220 3.24 5.75 -21.31
CA ARG A 220 3.94 6.96 -20.87
C ARG A 220 3.41 8.24 -21.50
N HIS A 221 2.77 8.15 -22.63
CA HIS A 221 2.26 9.28 -23.39
C HIS A 221 0.77 9.48 -23.13
N VAL A 222 0.47 10.46 -22.26
CA VAL A 222 -0.91 10.80 -21.84
C VAL A 222 -1.75 11.27 -23.04
N GLU A 223 -1.10 11.78 -24.10
CA GLU A 223 -1.74 12.26 -25.33
C GLU A 223 -2.56 11.16 -26.03
N PHE A 224 -2.24 9.89 -25.80
CA PHE A 224 -2.99 8.77 -26.34
C PHE A 224 -4.34 8.52 -25.61
N ASP A 225 -4.54 9.12 -24.44
CA ASP A 225 -5.77 9.01 -23.65
C ASP A 225 -6.74 10.20 -23.90
N GLU A 226 -6.35 11.18 -24.75
CA GLU A 226 -7.13 12.41 -25.00
C GLU A 226 -8.29 12.22 -25.99
N PHE A 227 -8.43 11.04 -26.59
CA PHE A 227 -9.49 10.77 -27.57
C PHE A 227 -10.75 10.26 -26.87
N GLU A 228 -11.83 11.04 -26.87
CA GLU A 228 -13.07 10.71 -26.16
C GLU A 228 -13.68 9.35 -26.51
N ASN A 229 -13.49 8.86 -27.74
CA ASN A 229 -14.11 7.62 -28.21
C ASN A 229 -13.11 6.57 -28.74
N ALA A 230 -11.83 6.74 -28.45
CA ALA A 230 -10.79 5.82 -28.88
C ALA A 230 -9.73 5.63 -27.78
N SER A 231 -9.25 4.40 -27.60
CA SER A 231 -8.12 4.12 -26.74
C SER A 231 -6.99 3.44 -27.51
N VAL A 232 -5.77 3.89 -27.30
CA VAL A 232 -4.58 3.25 -27.85
C VAL A 232 -4.03 2.26 -26.84
N ALA A 233 -4.06 0.98 -27.13
CA ALA A 233 -3.60 -0.06 -26.23
C ALA A 233 -2.96 -1.22 -27.00
N ILE A 234 -1.96 -1.86 -26.38
CA ILE A 234 -1.49 -3.16 -26.84
C ILE A 234 -2.46 -4.23 -26.32
N PRO A 235 -2.92 -5.16 -27.14
CA PRO A 235 -3.74 -6.27 -26.68
C PRO A 235 -2.97 -7.09 -25.65
N LYS A 236 -3.70 -7.80 -24.79
CA LYS A 236 -3.06 -8.71 -23.83
C LYS A 236 -2.22 -9.73 -24.57
N THR A 237 -0.94 -9.75 -24.25
CA THR A 237 0.07 -10.52 -24.98
C THR A 237 0.80 -11.46 -24.04
N VAL A 238 0.91 -12.72 -24.42
CA VAL A 238 1.83 -13.68 -23.79
C VAL A 238 2.84 -14.10 -24.85
N VAL A 239 4.12 -13.91 -24.58
CA VAL A 239 5.22 -14.26 -25.48
C VAL A 239 5.82 -15.57 -25.04
N LEU A 240 5.91 -16.52 -25.96
CA LEU A 240 6.73 -17.72 -25.78
C LEU A 240 8.20 -17.34 -26.05
N CYS A 241 9.07 -17.56 -25.07
CA CYS A 241 10.49 -17.29 -25.21
C CYS A 241 11.17 -18.35 -26.10
N THR A 242 12.38 -18.07 -26.55
CA THR A 242 13.11 -18.94 -27.51
C THR A 242 13.36 -20.34 -26.96
N ASP A 243 13.60 -20.48 -25.67
CA ASP A 243 13.76 -21.79 -25.00
C ASP A 243 12.54 -22.68 -25.13
N ILE A 244 11.33 -22.12 -25.08
CA ILE A 244 10.09 -22.87 -25.30
C ILE A 244 9.94 -23.32 -26.76
N PHE A 245 10.38 -22.48 -27.71
CA PHE A 245 10.44 -22.85 -29.12
C PHE A 245 11.44 -24.00 -29.34
N ASP A 246 12.62 -23.91 -28.77
CA ASP A 246 13.67 -24.92 -28.88
C ASP A 246 13.18 -26.26 -28.28
N GLU A 247 12.55 -26.24 -27.10
CA GLU A 247 11.95 -27.40 -26.47
C GLU A 247 10.88 -28.06 -27.37
N PHE A 248 10.02 -27.25 -28.00
CA PHE A 248 9.01 -27.74 -28.94
C PHE A 248 9.65 -28.42 -30.16
N MET A 249 10.68 -27.81 -30.75
CA MET A 249 11.39 -28.34 -31.92
C MET A 249 12.10 -29.66 -31.60
N ASP A 250 12.80 -29.71 -30.44
CA ASP A 250 13.54 -30.90 -30.00
C ASP A 250 12.59 -32.06 -29.66
N THR A 251 11.56 -31.79 -28.86
CA THR A 251 10.60 -32.83 -28.40
C THR A 251 9.88 -33.49 -29.58
N ASN A 252 9.64 -32.74 -30.66
CA ASN A 252 8.94 -33.24 -31.83
C ASN A 252 9.87 -33.64 -33.00
N GLY A 253 11.20 -33.58 -32.83
CA GLY A 253 12.18 -33.91 -33.85
C GLY A 253 12.12 -33.04 -35.11
N LEU A 254 11.63 -31.80 -34.98
CA LEU A 254 11.31 -30.93 -36.12
C LEU A 254 12.53 -30.22 -36.72
N TYR A 255 13.66 -30.14 -36.00
CA TYR A 255 14.87 -29.52 -36.55
C TYR A 255 15.39 -30.21 -37.81
N GLN A 256 15.28 -31.55 -37.87
CA GLN A 256 15.71 -32.29 -39.07
C GLN A 256 14.82 -31.98 -40.28
N VAL A 257 13.52 -31.76 -40.05
CA VAL A 257 12.56 -31.39 -41.11
C VAL A 257 12.75 -29.95 -41.57
N ALA A 258 13.06 -29.05 -40.66
CA ALA A 258 13.24 -27.64 -40.96
C ALA A 258 14.56 -27.31 -41.69
N LEU A 259 15.56 -28.22 -41.62
CA LEU A 259 16.88 -28.06 -42.24
C LEU A 259 17.03 -28.87 -43.53
N SER A 260 16.04 -29.68 -43.90
CA SER A 260 15.98 -30.41 -45.16
C SER A 260 15.30 -29.59 -46.26
#